data_46a9e51a7f286ed5555b02371d97da4d
#
_entry.id   46a9e51a7f286ed5555b02371d97da4d
#
_cell.length_a   1.000
_cell.length_b   1.000
_cell.length_c   1.000
_cell.angle_alpha   90.00
_cell.angle_beta   90.00
_cell.angle_gamma   90.00
#
_symmetry.space_group_name_H-M   'P 1'
#
loop_
_entity.id
_entity.type
_entity.pdbx_description
1 polymer ?
#
loop_
_entity_poly.entity_id
_entity_poly.type
_entity_poly.pdbx_seq_one_letter_code
_entity_poly.pdbx_strand_id
1 'polypeptide(L)'
;RLFKHREGQWAGKPIDLNREQKYIVACILGIKTYDKTSNRYIRYFKEMDLFVARKWGKDTFIVPLIAWFTGMEKEPNSWCQIVAENEKQSKRTYDIVRAEVERKPLDAIFTIKKTEKYIECKLNGGKIEYLSGRTKGKDGSNPSVGVVNEAHEITKHNQYIALKTGMGAREQPMMIVISSAGVTPESLYESLLERNRKFLRKKRLGANDRIFALMFGIDDTDDYKDESC
;
A
#
# COMPACT_ATOMS: atom_id res chain seq x y z
N ARG A 1 12.26 1.68 -14.40
CA ARG A 1 12.54 0.51 -15.28
C ARG A 1 13.13 -0.70 -14.53
N LEU A 2 13.20 -0.64 -13.19
CA LEU A 2 13.70 -1.73 -12.36
C LEU A 2 12.69 -2.89 -12.25
N PHE A 3 11.40 -2.57 -12.21
CA PHE A 3 10.31 -3.53 -12.10
C PHE A 3 9.74 -3.90 -13.46
N LYS A 4 9.29 -5.16 -13.62
CA LYS A 4 8.79 -5.69 -14.89
C LYS A 4 7.41 -6.33 -14.71
N HIS A 5 6.61 -6.30 -15.76
CA HIS A 5 5.38 -7.07 -15.81
C HIS A 5 5.66 -8.56 -15.66
N ARG A 6 4.83 -9.24 -14.87
CA ARG A 6 5.04 -10.65 -14.56
C ARG A 6 4.27 -11.58 -15.49
N GLU A 7 3.09 -11.18 -15.91
CA GLU A 7 2.12 -12.04 -16.57
C GLU A 7 1.57 -11.41 -17.85
N GLY A 8 0.96 -12.25 -18.69
CA GLY A 8 0.28 -11.84 -19.91
C GLY A 8 1.20 -11.33 -21.00
N GLN A 9 0.66 -10.61 -21.96
CA GLN A 9 1.37 -10.09 -23.14
C GLN A 9 2.50 -9.08 -22.81
N TRP A 10 2.54 -8.58 -21.59
CA TRP A 10 3.54 -7.63 -21.12
C TRP A 10 4.66 -8.29 -20.30
N ALA A 11 4.58 -9.60 -20.06
CA ALA A 11 5.57 -10.33 -19.25
C ALA A 11 7.01 -10.01 -19.69
N GLY A 12 7.86 -9.66 -18.71
CA GLY A 12 9.26 -9.29 -18.93
C GLY A 12 9.51 -7.85 -19.40
N LYS A 13 8.48 -7.12 -19.86
CA LYS A 13 8.61 -5.70 -20.21
C LYS A 13 8.66 -4.83 -18.96
N PRO A 14 9.40 -3.71 -18.95
CA PRO A 14 9.41 -2.77 -17.86
C PRO A 14 8.00 -2.27 -17.54
N ILE A 15 7.71 -2.07 -16.24
CA ILE A 15 6.50 -1.40 -15.82
C ILE A 15 6.65 0.09 -16.16
N ASP A 16 5.80 0.57 -17.05
CA ASP A 16 5.65 1.99 -17.36
C ASP A 16 4.36 2.49 -16.76
N LEU A 17 4.49 3.44 -15.84
CA LEU A 17 3.34 3.99 -15.13
C LEU A 17 2.52 4.87 -16.09
N ASN A 18 1.21 4.71 -16.08
CA ASN A 18 0.30 5.60 -16.78
C ASN A 18 0.24 6.99 -16.09
N ARG A 19 -0.51 7.94 -16.65
CA ARG A 19 -0.59 9.31 -16.12
C ARG A 19 -1.10 9.37 -14.70
N GLU A 20 -2.14 8.61 -14.38
CA GLU A 20 -2.76 8.55 -13.05
C GLU A 20 -1.79 7.96 -12.03
N GLN A 21 -1.12 6.86 -12.37
CA GLN A 21 -0.13 6.23 -11.51
C GLN A 21 1.07 7.15 -11.26
N LYS A 22 1.54 7.88 -12.26
CA LYS A 22 2.57 8.91 -12.11
C LYS A 22 2.11 10.03 -11.19
N TYR A 23 0.86 10.50 -11.33
CA TYR A 23 0.27 11.51 -10.44
C TYR A 23 0.23 11.02 -8.99
N ILE A 24 -0.24 9.78 -8.73
CA ILE A 24 -0.28 9.22 -7.39
C ILE A 24 1.13 9.19 -6.78
N VAL A 25 2.11 8.67 -7.51
CA VAL A 25 3.51 8.62 -7.04
C VAL A 25 4.07 10.01 -6.76
N ALA A 26 3.80 10.99 -7.64
CA ALA A 26 4.24 12.38 -7.45
C ALA A 26 3.63 12.99 -6.17
N CYS A 27 2.35 12.74 -5.89
CA CYS A 27 1.70 13.22 -4.69
C CYS A 27 2.27 12.57 -3.43
N ILE A 28 2.31 11.24 -3.36
CA ILE A 28 2.68 10.52 -2.13
C ILE A 28 4.17 10.65 -1.79
N LEU A 29 5.05 10.79 -2.77
CA LEU A 29 6.49 10.93 -2.55
C LEU A 29 6.97 12.38 -2.63
N GLY A 30 6.32 13.23 -3.43
CA GLY A 30 6.77 14.59 -3.73
C GLY A 30 6.23 15.64 -2.77
N ILE A 31 5.00 15.51 -2.27
CA ILE A 31 4.43 16.48 -1.34
C ILE A 31 5.00 16.26 0.05
N LYS A 32 5.67 17.30 0.57
CA LYS A 32 6.38 17.25 1.84
C LYS A 32 5.92 18.36 2.79
N THR A 33 6.11 18.11 4.07
CA THR A 33 5.92 19.10 5.13
C THR A 33 7.17 19.14 5.99
N TYR A 34 7.46 20.32 6.55
CA TYR A 34 8.57 20.48 7.47
C TYR A 34 8.16 19.96 8.86
N ASP A 35 8.91 19.00 9.37
CA ASP A 35 8.74 18.49 10.72
C ASP A 35 9.73 19.16 11.67
N LYS A 36 9.18 19.92 12.64
CA LYS A 36 9.99 20.67 13.62
C LYS A 36 10.73 19.74 14.58
N THR A 37 10.21 18.55 14.84
CA THR A 37 10.80 17.61 15.79
C THR A 37 12.08 17.00 15.23
N SER A 38 12.02 16.53 13.99
CA SER A 38 13.18 15.94 13.31
C SER A 38 14.02 16.95 12.53
N ASN A 39 13.58 18.23 12.49
CA ASN A 39 14.24 19.34 11.80
C ASN A 39 14.51 19.07 10.31
N ARG A 40 13.54 18.42 9.63
CA ARG A 40 13.65 18.04 8.21
C ARG A 40 12.33 18.01 7.49
N TYR A 41 12.38 17.96 6.16
CA TYR A 41 11.20 17.71 5.34
C TYR A 41 10.88 16.22 5.32
N ILE A 42 9.65 15.89 5.71
CA ILE A 42 9.08 14.54 5.69
C ILE A 42 7.91 14.47 4.71
N ARG A 43 7.51 13.27 4.30
CA ARG A 43 6.31 13.08 3.48
C ARG A 43 5.09 13.69 4.18
N TYR A 44 4.26 14.36 3.39
CA TYR A 44 3.00 14.88 3.91
C TYR A 44 2.03 13.73 4.19
N PHE A 45 1.83 12.84 3.21
CA PHE A 45 0.88 11.74 3.35
C PHE A 45 1.47 10.57 4.16
N LYS A 46 0.68 10.06 5.10
CA LYS A 46 0.97 8.89 5.93
C LYS A 46 0.05 7.70 5.62
N GLU A 47 -0.99 7.94 4.82
CA GLU A 47 -1.94 6.92 4.38
C GLU A 47 -2.31 7.17 2.92
N MET A 48 -2.41 6.10 2.15
CA MET A 48 -2.87 6.10 0.77
C MET A 48 -4.02 5.10 0.63
N ASP A 49 -5.21 5.59 0.31
CA ASP A 49 -6.37 4.79 -0.02
C ASP A 49 -6.61 4.83 -1.52
N LEU A 50 -6.44 3.71 -2.16
CA LEU A 50 -6.58 3.58 -3.60
C LEU A 50 -7.71 2.59 -3.94
N PHE A 51 -8.85 3.13 -4.32
CA PHE A 51 -10.02 2.35 -4.73
C PHE A 51 -10.21 2.46 -6.23
N VAL A 52 -9.93 1.37 -6.94
CA VAL A 52 -9.81 1.36 -8.40
C VAL A 52 -10.63 0.22 -9.01
N ALA A 53 -10.94 0.33 -10.29
CA ALA A 53 -11.64 -0.72 -11.02
C ALA A 53 -10.83 -2.01 -11.07
N ARG A 54 -11.52 -3.13 -11.26
CA ARG A 54 -10.84 -4.41 -11.57
C ARG A 54 -9.99 -4.23 -12.82
N LYS A 55 -8.82 -4.90 -12.86
CA LYS A 55 -7.86 -4.85 -13.97
C LYS A 55 -7.11 -3.52 -14.15
N TRP A 56 -7.25 -2.54 -13.25
CA TRP A 56 -6.46 -1.30 -13.26
C TRP A 56 -4.94 -1.55 -13.09
N GLY A 57 -4.56 -2.74 -12.65
CA GLY A 57 -3.15 -3.09 -12.44
C GLY A 57 -2.65 -2.77 -11.03
N LYS A 58 -3.54 -2.74 -10.04
CA LYS A 58 -3.24 -2.38 -8.65
C LYS A 58 -2.07 -3.16 -8.04
N ASP A 59 -2.03 -4.50 -8.25
CA ASP A 59 -0.96 -5.34 -7.69
C ASP A 59 0.40 -5.00 -8.31
N THR A 60 0.44 -4.75 -9.63
CA THR A 60 1.65 -4.31 -10.32
C THR A 60 2.11 -2.94 -9.85
N PHE A 61 1.16 -2.05 -9.53
CA PHE A 61 1.45 -0.69 -9.05
C PHE A 61 2.00 -0.64 -7.63
N ILE A 62 1.44 -1.44 -6.69
CA ILE A 62 1.87 -1.36 -5.28
C ILE A 62 3.21 -2.06 -5.00
N VAL A 63 3.59 -3.05 -5.79
CA VAL A 63 4.84 -3.82 -5.57
C VAL A 63 6.09 -2.92 -5.56
N PRO A 64 6.31 -2.03 -6.55
CA PRO A 64 7.39 -1.06 -6.50
C PRO A 64 7.33 -0.13 -5.27
N LEU A 65 6.14 0.27 -4.85
CA LEU A 65 5.97 1.13 -3.68
C LEU A 65 6.34 0.41 -2.38
N ILE A 66 5.95 -0.86 -2.23
CA ILE A 66 6.36 -1.69 -1.09
C ILE A 66 7.89 -1.76 -1.01
N ALA A 67 8.57 -2.08 -2.12
CA ALA A 67 10.02 -2.14 -2.16
C ALA A 67 10.67 -0.77 -1.88
N TRP A 68 10.07 0.31 -2.41
CA TRP A 68 10.54 1.68 -2.16
C TRP A 68 10.47 2.06 -0.68
N PHE A 69 9.30 1.97 -0.07
CA PHE A 69 9.09 2.38 1.31
C PHE A 69 9.87 1.51 2.30
N THR A 70 10.08 0.22 1.96
CA THR A 70 10.83 -0.68 2.84
C THR A 70 12.34 -0.51 2.69
N GLY A 71 12.84 -0.27 1.48
CA GLY A 71 14.29 -0.33 1.22
C GLY A 71 14.93 1.01 0.83
N MET A 72 14.22 1.89 0.12
CA MET A 72 14.81 3.07 -0.52
C MET A 72 14.59 4.36 0.28
N GLU A 73 13.61 4.41 1.17
CA GLU A 73 13.28 5.61 1.94
C GLU A 73 14.25 5.87 3.10
N LYS A 74 15.25 5.02 3.27
CA LYS A 74 16.35 5.15 4.26
C LYS A 74 15.89 5.11 5.72
N GLU A 75 14.69 4.66 6.03
CA GLU A 75 14.29 4.41 7.40
C GLU A 75 15.01 3.15 7.93
N PRO A 76 15.79 3.23 9.03
CA PRO A 76 16.48 2.06 9.57
C PRO A 76 15.48 1.00 10.02
N ASN A 77 15.77 -0.27 9.71
CA ASN A 77 14.92 -1.40 10.09
C ASN A 77 13.44 -1.18 9.72
N SER A 78 13.20 -0.65 8.54
CA SER A 78 11.85 -0.49 8.01
C SER A 78 11.14 -1.85 7.98
N TRP A 79 9.89 -1.88 8.43
CA TRP A 79 9.14 -3.12 8.52
C TRP A 79 7.81 -3.00 7.77
N CYS A 80 7.71 -3.74 6.66
CA CYS A 80 6.49 -3.82 5.88
C CYS A 80 5.69 -5.06 6.28
N GLN A 81 4.44 -4.86 6.65
CA GLN A 81 3.48 -5.93 6.92
C GLN A 81 2.33 -5.89 5.92
N ILE A 82 2.11 -7.00 5.22
CA ILE A 82 1.05 -7.17 4.23
C ILE A 82 -0.08 -7.98 4.85
N VAL A 83 -1.29 -7.44 4.84
CA VAL A 83 -2.50 -8.07 5.36
C VAL A 83 -3.59 -8.14 4.29
N ALA A 84 -4.46 -9.13 4.39
CA ALA A 84 -5.68 -9.31 3.62
C ALA A 84 -6.66 -10.12 4.48
N GLU A 85 -7.90 -10.38 3.99
CA GLU A 85 -8.89 -11.17 4.73
C GLU A 85 -8.35 -12.55 5.14
N ASN A 86 -7.53 -13.16 4.29
CA ASN A 86 -6.93 -14.45 4.58
C ASN A 86 -5.45 -14.53 4.19
N GLU A 87 -4.74 -15.52 4.75
CA GLU A 87 -3.31 -15.72 4.52
C GLU A 87 -2.96 -15.96 3.05
N LYS A 88 -3.80 -16.64 2.29
CA LYS A 88 -3.55 -16.92 0.88
C LYS A 88 -3.47 -15.64 0.05
N GLN A 89 -4.31 -14.67 0.36
CA GLN A 89 -4.31 -13.38 -0.33
C GLN A 89 -3.12 -12.51 0.07
N SER A 90 -2.82 -12.39 1.36
CA SER A 90 -1.64 -11.63 1.82
C SER A 90 -0.34 -12.24 1.28
N LYS A 91 -0.25 -13.58 1.28
CA LYS A 91 0.86 -14.32 0.68
C LYS A 91 0.97 -14.09 -0.83
N ARG A 92 -0.14 -14.01 -1.57
CA ARG A 92 -0.11 -13.70 -3.01
C ARG A 92 0.59 -12.37 -3.29
N THR A 93 0.25 -11.32 -2.57
CA THR A 93 0.91 -10.02 -2.71
C THR A 93 2.40 -10.12 -2.37
N TYR A 94 2.74 -10.78 -1.29
CA TYR A 94 4.13 -11.05 -0.91
C TYR A 94 4.90 -11.82 -1.99
N ASP A 95 4.31 -12.87 -2.58
CA ASP A 95 4.94 -13.67 -3.63
C ASP A 95 5.20 -12.85 -4.92
N ILE A 96 4.36 -11.84 -5.20
CA ILE A 96 4.61 -10.91 -6.31
C ILE A 96 5.81 -10.02 -5.99
N VAL A 97 5.87 -9.44 -4.79
CA VAL A 97 7.04 -8.65 -4.35
C VAL A 97 8.31 -9.48 -4.42
N ARG A 98 8.26 -10.69 -3.86
CA ARG A 98 9.39 -11.63 -3.86
C ARG A 98 9.91 -11.88 -5.26
N ALA A 99 9.04 -12.23 -6.21
CA ALA A 99 9.43 -12.53 -7.57
C ALA A 99 10.09 -11.33 -8.30
N GLU A 100 9.71 -10.10 -7.94
CA GLU A 100 10.33 -8.90 -8.49
C GLU A 100 11.70 -8.62 -7.87
N VAL A 101 11.84 -8.76 -6.56
CA VAL A 101 13.11 -8.46 -5.88
C VAL A 101 14.16 -9.56 -6.06
N GLU A 102 13.77 -10.77 -6.48
CA GLU A 102 14.69 -11.84 -6.90
C GLU A 102 15.34 -11.58 -8.28
N ARG A 103 14.88 -10.56 -9.02
CA ARG A 103 15.43 -10.20 -10.33
C ARG A 103 16.54 -9.17 -10.22
N LYS A 104 17.49 -9.22 -11.17
CA LYS A 104 18.52 -8.19 -11.33
C LYS A 104 17.91 -6.85 -11.76
N PRO A 105 18.38 -5.75 -11.18
CA PRO A 105 19.45 -5.62 -10.18
C PRO A 105 18.98 -5.64 -8.72
N LEU A 106 17.69 -5.92 -8.44
CA LEU A 106 17.12 -5.84 -7.11
C LEU A 106 17.62 -6.95 -6.17
N ASP A 107 18.06 -8.08 -6.70
CA ASP A 107 18.70 -9.18 -5.99
C ASP A 107 20.00 -8.78 -5.26
N ALA A 108 20.64 -7.72 -5.72
CA ALA A 108 21.78 -7.12 -5.01
C ALA A 108 21.37 -6.41 -3.73
N ILE A 109 20.14 -5.91 -3.68
CA ILE A 109 19.60 -5.08 -2.58
C ILE A 109 18.76 -5.92 -1.61
N PHE A 110 17.99 -6.88 -2.12
CA PHE A 110 17.09 -7.70 -1.33
C PHE A 110 17.57 -9.15 -1.24
N THR A 111 17.27 -9.81 -0.13
CA THR A 111 17.54 -11.24 0.11
C THR A 111 16.29 -11.93 0.64
N ILE A 112 16.00 -13.12 0.12
CA ILE A 112 14.87 -13.92 0.58
C ILE A 112 15.32 -14.81 1.73
N LYS A 113 14.74 -14.61 2.90
CA LYS A 113 14.91 -15.46 4.08
C LYS A 113 13.82 -16.53 4.07
N LYS A 114 14.08 -17.66 3.39
CA LYS A 114 13.06 -18.70 3.15
C LYS A 114 12.55 -19.36 4.42
N THR A 115 13.43 -19.62 5.37
CA THR A 115 13.09 -20.28 6.65
C THR A 115 12.23 -19.37 7.51
N GLU A 116 12.59 -18.10 7.61
CA GLU A 116 11.91 -17.09 8.42
C GLU A 116 10.72 -16.42 7.71
N LYS A 117 10.54 -16.73 6.42
CA LYS A 117 9.43 -16.27 5.57
C LYS A 117 9.31 -14.75 5.41
N TYR A 118 10.44 -14.04 5.29
CA TYR A 118 10.45 -12.62 4.97
C TYR A 118 11.49 -12.27 3.90
N ILE A 119 11.35 -11.09 3.32
CA ILE A 119 12.33 -10.49 2.42
C ILE A 119 13.09 -9.44 3.22
N GLU A 120 14.40 -9.51 3.20
CA GLU A 120 15.29 -8.56 3.86
C GLU A 120 15.86 -7.55 2.86
N CYS A 121 15.85 -6.27 3.22
CA CYS A 121 16.60 -5.25 2.52
C CYS A 121 17.99 -5.06 3.14
N LYS A 122 19.06 -5.31 2.39
CA LYS A 122 20.44 -5.20 2.84
C LYS A 122 20.90 -3.77 3.13
N LEU A 123 20.20 -2.76 2.56
CA LEU A 123 20.61 -1.36 2.68
C LEU A 123 20.31 -0.77 4.04
N ASN A 124 19.24 -1.21 4.69
CA ASN A 124 18.74 -0.61 5.93
C ASN A 124 18.28 -1.62 6.98
N GLY A 125 18.46 -2.93 6.72
CA GLY A 125 17.93 -4.00 7.59
C GLY A 125 16.40 -4.14 7.53
N GLY A 126 15.76 -3.49 6.56
CA GLY A 126 14.30 -3.53 6.41
C GLY A 126 13.79 -4.91 6.03
N LYS A 127 12.54 -5.20 6.39
CA LYS A 127 11.92 -6.49 6.08
C LYS A 127 10.50 -6.35 5.54
N ILE A 128 10.14 -7.27 4.66
CA ILE A 128 8.78 -7.40 4.12
C ILE A 128 8.26 -8.77 4.49
N GLU A 129 7.12 -8.83 5.14
CA GLU A 129 6.45 -10.07 5.51
C GLU A 129 4.93 -9.99 5.24
N TYR A 130 4.27 -11.12 5.19
CA TYR A 130 2.82 -11.20 5.17
C TYR A 130 2.30 -11.78 6.47
N LEU A 131 1.12 -11.33 6.90
CA LEU A 131 0.49 -11.81 8.12
C LEU A 131 -0.62 -12.82 7.78
N SER A 132 -0.68 -13.89 8.56
CA SER A 132 -1.83 -14.80 8.53
C SER A 132 -2.99 -14.18 9.31
N GLY A 133 -4.23 -14.38 8.84
CA GLY A 133 -5.44 -13.85 9.48
C GLY A 133 -5.69 -14.30 10.91
N ARG A 134 -4.90 -15.26 11.43
CA ARG A 134 -4.97 -15.80 12.79
C ARG A 134 -3.94 -15.24 13.76
N THR A 135 -3.19 -14.23 13.40
CA THR A 135 -2.21 -13.63 14.32
C THR A 135 -2.92 -12.84 15.41
N LYS A 136 -3.47 -13.58 16.40
CA LYS A 136 -3.75 -13.04 17.72
C LYS A 136 -2.41 -12.60 18.32
N GLY A 137 -2.27 -11.31 18.65
CA GLY A 137 -1.24 -10.86 19.59
C GLY A 137 0.13 -10.58 19.01
N LYS A 138 0.23 -9.90 17.86
CA LYS A 138 1.42 -9.07 17.60
C LYS A 138 1.22 -7.65 18.17
N ASP A 139 0.65 -7.59 19.37
CA ASP A 139 0.74 -6.41 20.21
C ASP A 139 2.22 -6.13 20.46
N GLY A 140 2.72 -4.98 19.99
CA GLY A 140 4.13 -4.61 20.06
C GLY A 140 4.85 -4.60 18.71
N SER A 141 4.20 -4.96 17.61
CA SER A 141 4.78 -4.72 16.29
C SER A 141 4.84 -3.20 16.01
N ASN A 142 5.96 -2.74 15.45
CA ASN A 142 6.17 -1.34 15.07
C ASN A 142 6.49 -1.26 13.57
N PRO A 143 5.51 -1.56 12.68
CA PRO A 143 5.73 -1.49 11.24
C PRO A 143 5.87 -0.04 10.78
N SER A 144 6.71 0.20 9.79
CA SER A 144 6.80 1.48 9.09
C SER A 144 5.90 1.52 7.85
N VAL A 145 5.60 0.33 7.30
CA VAL A 145 4.74 0.19 6.12
C VAL A 145 3.66 -0.85 6.40
N GLY A 146 2.42 -0.45 6.29
CA GLY A 146 1.26 -1.35 6.36
C GLY A 146 0.61 -1.45 4.98
N VAL A 147 0.37 -2.66 4.50
CA VAL A 147 -0.32 -2.89 3.23
C VAL A 147 -1.57 -3.71 3.48
N VAL A 148 -2.71 -3.14 3.13
CA VAL A 148 -4.02 -3.80 3.21
C VAL A 148 -4.52 -4.01 1.79
N ASN A 149 -4.53 -5.26 1.35
CA ASN A 149 -4.98 -5.62 0.01
C ASN A 149 -6.39 -6.21 0.06
N GLU A 150 -7.20 -5.88 -0.95
CA GLU A 150 -8.60 -6.29 -1.12
C GLU A 150 -9.47 -5.91 0.09
N ALA A 151 -9.43 -4.63 0.47
CA ALA A 151 -10.19 -4.11 1.63
C ALA A 151 -11.70 -4.41 1.57
N HIS A 152 -12.25 -4.66 0.36
CA HIS A 152 -13.66 -5.01 0.17
C HIS A 152 -14.03 -6.41 0.68
N GLU A 153 -13.05 -7.28 0.91
CA GLU A 153 -13.28 -8.62 1.48
C GLU A 153 -13.13 -8.62 3.01
N ILE A 154 -12.45 -7.62 3.58
CA ILE A 154 -12.14 -7.57 5.02
C ILE A 154 -13.35 -7.09 5.81
N THR A 155 -13.95 -7.98 6.60
CA THR A 155 -15.07 -7.69 7.50
C THR A 155 -14.62 -7.44 8.94
N LYS A 156 -13.45 -7.96 9.34
CA LYS A 156 -12.87 -7.75 10.67
C LYS A 156 -11.75 -6.72 10.59
N HIS A 157 -12.02 -5.50 11.04
CA HIS A 157 -11.09 -4.37 10.94
C HIS A 157 -9.87 -4.46 11.88
N ASN A 158 -9.80 -5.47 12.74
CA ASN A 158 -8.77 -5.59 13.79
C ASN A 158 -7.33 -5.52 13.24
N GLN A 159 -7.07 -6.16 12.09
CA GLN A 159 -5.72 -6.14 11.51
C GLN A 159 -5.32 -4.76 10.99
N TYR A 160 -6.26 -4.06 10.34
CA TYR A 160 -6.04 -2.68 9.90
C TYR A 160 -5.78 -1.75 11.09
N ILE A 161 -6.61 -1.87 12.15
CA ILE A 161 -6.46 -1.08 13.38
C ILE A 161 -5.12 -1.37 14.04
N ALA A 162 -4.75 -2.64 14.18
CA ALA A 162 -3.48 -3.04 14.80
C ALA A 162 -2.26 -2.51 14.02
N LEU A 163 -2.27 -2.61 12.68
CA LEU A 163 -1.25 -2.00 11.84
C LEU A 163 -1.17 -0.49 12.08
N LYS A 164 -2.29 0.21 11.95
CA LYS A 164 -2.35 1.66 12.07
C LYS A 164 -1.87 2.15 13.45
N THR A 165 -2.27 1.44 14.51
CA THR A 165 -1.84 1.75 15.88
C THR A 165 -0.35 1.45 16.07
N GLY A 166 0.11 0.30 15.58
CA GLY A 166 1.52 -0.10 15.66
C GLY A 166 2.49 0.85 14.95
N MET A 167 2.02 1.54 13.92
CA MET A 167 2.81 2.54 13.17
C MET A 167 2.99 3.86 13.90
N GLY A 168 2.31 4.07 15.04
CA GLY A 168 2.27 5.36 15.72
C GLY A 168 3.63 5.91 16.19
N ALA A 169 4.58 5.03 16.46
CA ALA A 169 5.95 5.41 16.88
C ALA A 169 6.89 5.72 15.69
N ARG A 170 6.46 5.48 14.45
CA ARG A 170 7.28 5.76 13.27
C ARG A 170 7.13 7.21 12.83
N GLU A 171 8.24 7.82 12.42
CA GLU A 171 8.25 9.21 11.96
C GLU A 171 7.51 9.39 10.63
N GLN A 172 7.78 8.50 9.69
CA GLN A 172 7.21 8.52 8.35
C GLN A 172 6.50 7.20 7.99
N PRO A 173 5.48 6.79 8.77
CA PRO A 173 4.75 5.58 8.43
C PRO A 173 4.02 5.74 7.10
N MET A 174 3.78 4.62 6.39
CA MET A 174 2.94 4.59 5.21
C MET A 174 1.94 3.43 5.29
N MET A 175 0.68 3.78 5.47
CA MET A 175 -0.42 2.84 5.32
C MET A 175 -0.88 2.87 3.86
N ILE A 176 -0.90 1.72 3.20
CA ILE A 176 -1.40 1.55 1.83
C ILE A 176 -2.65 0.67 1.90
N VAL A 177 -3.79 1.24 1.62
CA VAL A 177 -5.04 0.48 1.49
C VAL A 177 -5.45 0.45 0.03
N ILE A 178 -5.62 -0.74 -0.49
CA ILE A 178 -5.96 -0.92 -1.90
C ILE A 178 -7.11 -1.89 -2.04
N SER A 179 -8.06 -1.53 -2.90
CA SER A 179 -9.24 -2.34 -3.17
C SER A 179 -9.78 -2.11 -4.56
N SER A 180 -10.41 -3.12 -5.12
CA SER A 180 -11.47 -2.92 -6.11
C SER A 180 -12.80 -2.66 -5.38
N ALA A 181 -13.77 -2.09 -6.07
CA ALA A 181 -15.12 -1.99 -5.54
C ALA A 181 -15.67 -3.39 -5.23
N GLY A 182 -16.33 -3.55 -4.10
CA GLY A 182 -16.93 -4.79 -3.65
C GLY A 182 -18.33 -4.55 -3.10
N VAL A 183 -19.08 -5.63 -2.95
CA VAL A 183 -20.47 -5.62 -2.48
C VAL A 183 -20.61 -6.24 -1.07
N THR A 184 -19.50 -6.52 -0.39
CA THR A 184 -19.52 -7.12 0.94
C THR A 184 -19.95 -6.07 1.96
N PRO A 185 -21.12 -6.22 2.62
CA PRO A 185 -21.58 -5.29 3.64
C PRO A 185 -20.59 -5.20 4.82
N GLU A 186 -20.55 -4.05 5.47
CA GLU A 186 -19.70 -3.78 6.64
C GLU A 186 -18.21 -4.04 6.43
N SER A 187 -17.78 -4.05 5.17
CA SER A 187 -16.37 -4.23 4.84
C SER A 187 -15.54 -3.00 5.25
N LEU A 188 -14.23 -3.24 5.40
CA LEU A 188 -13.27 -2.16 5.61
C LEU A 188 -13.34 -1.13 4.47
N TYR A 189 -13.56 -1.59 3.24
CA TYR A 189 -13.75 -0.73 2.07
C TYR A 189 -14.89 0.27 2.28
N GLU A 190 -16.08 -0.17 2.70
CA GLU A 190 -17.23 0.73 2.93
C GLU A 190 -16.92 1.78 4.00
N SER A 191 -16.35 1.35 5.14
CA SER A 191 -15.98 2.24 6.22
C SER A 191 -14.98 3.31 5.77
N LEU A 192 -13.98 2.92 4.98
CA LEU A 192 -12.98 3.85 4.45
C LEU A 192 -13.54 4.71 3.32
N LEU A 193 -14.43 4.18 2.48
CA LEU A 193 -15.12 4.95 1.44
C LEU A 193 -15.93 6.10 2.05
N GLU A 194 -16.72 5.81 3.09
CA GLU A 194 -17.49 6.83 3.80
C GLU A 194 -16.57 7.88 4.47
N ARG A 195 -15.51 7.43 5.15
CA ARG A 195 -14.50 8.32 5.73
C ARG A 195 -13.89 9.23 4.67
N ASN A 196 -13.48 8.68 3.53
CA ASN A 196 -12.80 9.40 2.48
C ASN A 196 -13.74 10.39 1.77
N ARG A 197 -15.00 10.03 1.54
CA ARG A 197 -16.02 10.95 1.03
C ARG A 197 -16.21 12.16 1.96
N LYS A 198 -16.30 11.92 3.27
CA LYS A 198 -16.37 13.01 4.27
C LYS A 198 -15.10 13.87 4.26
N PHE A 199 -13.93 13.23 4.16
CA PHE A 199 -12.63 13.90 4.12
C PHE A 199 -12.48 14.80 2.88
N LEU A 200 -12.80 14.30 1.69
CA LEU A 200 -12.68 15.04 0.43
C LEU A 200 -13.65 16.24 0.33
N ARG A 201 -14.74 16.23 1.10
CA ARG A 201 -15.69 17.34 1.19
C ARG A 201 -15.27 18.44 2.16
N LYS A 202 -14.20 18.27 2.91
CA LYS A 202 -13.70 19.28 3.85
C LYS A 202 -13.22 20.51 3.09
N LYS A 203 -13.63 21.69 3.55
CA LYS A 203 -13.14 22.97 3.01
C LYS A 203 -11.71 23.32 3.48
N ARG A 204 -11.28 22.78 4.63
CA ARG A 204 -9.94 22.94 5.20
C ARG A 204 -9.46 21.62 5.76
N LEU A 205 -8.19 21.29 5.48
CA LEU A 205 -7.53 20.11 6.04
C LEU A 205 -6.99 20.44 7.43
N GLY A 206 -7.17 19.50 8.38
CA GLY A 206 -6.55 19.57 9.70
C GLY A 206 -5.14 18.96 9.69
N ALA A 207 -4.39 19.18 10.77
CA ALA A 207 -3.03 18.66 10.91
C ALA A 207 -2.94 17.12 10.81
N ASN A 208 -4.03 16.43 11.14
CA ASN A 208 -4.12 14.95 11.09
C ASN A 208 -4.67 14.42 9.76
N ASP A 209 -5.06 15.29 8.85
CA ASP A 209 -5.61 14.91 7.55
C ASP A 209 -4.48 14.62 6.55
N ARG A 210 -3.67 13.59 6.86
CA ARG A 210 -2.50 13.18 6.08
C ARG A 210 -2.78 11.95 5.22
N ILE A 211 -3.98 11.94 4.61
CA ILE A 211 -4.49 10.85 3.80
C ILE A 211 -4.50 11.30 2.33
N PHE A 212 -3.96 10.46 1.46
CA PHE A 212 -4.18 10.55 0.03
C PHE A 212 -5.26 9.54 -0.34
N ALA A 213 -6.44 10.03 -0.74
CA ALA A 213 -7.55 9.18 -1.15
C ALA A 213 -7.83 9.39 -2.64
N LEU A 214 -7.80 8.32 -3.41
CA LEU A 214 -8.20 8.31 -4.81
C LEU A 214 -9.19 7.16 -5.03
N MET A 215 -10.37 7.52 -5.50
CA MET A 215 -11.49 6.60 -5.67
C MET A 215 -12.04 6.75 -7.08
N PHE A 216 -11.97 5.67 -7.86
CA PHE A 216 -12.62 5.56 -9.14
C PHE A 216 -13.90 4.77 -8.97
N GLY A 217 -15.03 5.35 -9.35
CA GLY A 217 -16.34 4.73 -9.29
C GLY A 217 -17.22 5.28 -10.36
N ILE A 218 -18.27 4.56 -10.66
CA ILE A 218 -19.38 5.04 -11.49
C ILE A 218 -20.38 5.65 -10.51
N ASP A 219 -20.83 6.86 -10.75
CA ASP A 219 -21.89 7.48 -9.96
C ASP A 219 -23.24 6.85 -10.27
N ASP A 220 -24.20 6.94 -9.35
CA ASP A 220 -25.54 6.36 -9.51
C ASP A 220 -26.30 6.94 -10.72
N THR A 221 -25.85 8.10 -11.20
CA THR A 221 -26.40 8.80 -12.39
C THR A 221 -25.72 8.39 -13.69
N ASP A 222 -24.61 7.66 -13.64
CA ASP A 222 -23.87 7.27 -14.83
C ASP A 222 -24.50 6.04 -15.47
N ASP A 223 -24.70 6.08 -16.78
CA ASP A 223 -25.06 4.91 -17.55
C ASP A 223 -23.80 4.12 -17.88
N TYR A 224 -23.53 3.05 -17.12
CA TYR A 224 -22.36 2.19 -17.32
C TYR A 224 -22.34 1.48 -18.69
N LYS A 225 -23.42 1.60 -19.50
CA LYS A 225 -23.50 1.09 -20.87
C LYS A 225 -23.14 2.13 -21.90
N ASP A 226 -23.03 3.39 -21.52
CA ASP A 226 -22.60 4.46 -22.39
C ASP A 226 -21.07 4.43 -22.51
N GLU A 227 -20.55 4.12 -23.70
CA GLU A 227 -19.11 4.05 -23.97
C GLU A 227 -18.41 5.43 -23.88
N SER A 228 -19.17 6.52 -23.75
CA SER A 228 -18.65 7.88 -23.57
C SER A 228 -18.37 8.26 -22.11
N CYS A 229 -18.74 7.41 -21.14
CA CYS A 229 -18.49 7.62 -19.71
C CYS A 229 -17.09 7.20 -19.25
#